data_4f77040508ba695693a30b05932c9614
#
_entry.id   4f77040508ba695693a30b05932c9614
#
_cell.length_a   1.000
_cell.length_b   1.000
_cell.length_c   1.000
_cell.angle_alpha   90.00
_cell.angle_beta   90.00
_cell.angle_gamma   90.00
#
_symmetry.space_group_name_H-M   'P 1'
#
loop_
_entity.id
_entity.type
_entity.pdbx_description
1 polymer ?
#
loop_
_entity_poly.entity_id
_entity_poly.type
_entity_poly.pdbx_seq_one_letter_code
_entity_poly.pdbx_strand_id
1 'polypeptide(L)'
;ISRCDWSSDVCSSDLLKKKDLPVTADAADEHLSDIAGIRIICSYAKNIYEIVEIIKSQEAFTVVSEKDYLRNVKKTGYRSYHMIVEVNLGHLFSEQTCRVEIQLRTSAMDFWATLEHKVRYKYDGQIPEQLSGELQNCAEQIHALDERMYLIHKVVDMINQSEVDIEQIGY
;
A
#
# COMPACT_ATOMS: atom_id res chain seq x y z
N ILE A 1 -2.59 -1.35 -16.70
CA ILE A 1 -2.11 0.05 -16.61
C ILE A 1 -2.87 0.67 -15.46
N SER A 2 -2.20 0.75 -14.32
CA SER A 2 -2.74 1.31 -13.08
C SER A 2 -2.97 2.81 -13.26
N ARG A 3 -4.22 3.22 -13.13
CA ARG A 3 -4.58 4.64 -13.03
C ARG A 3 -4.03 5.18 -11.72
N CYS A 4 -3.07 6.10 -11.77
CA CYS A 4 -2.72 6.92 -10.62
C CYS A 4 -3.95 7.77 -10.29
N ASP A 5 -4.69 7.37 -9.27
CA ASP A 5 -5.78 8.16 -8.71
C ASP A 5 -5.16 9.16 -7.72
N TRP A 6 -4.86 10.35 -8.19
CA TRP A 6 -4.31 11.48 -7.42
C TRP A 6 -5.41 12.20 -6.62
N SER A 7 -6.37 11.47 -6.11
CA SER A 7 -7.35 12.04 -5.17
C SER A 7 -6.89 11.90 -3.71
N SER A 8 -5.67 12.34 -3.40
CA SER A 8 -5.40 12.77 -2.04
C SER A 8 -5.84 14.23 -1.95
N ASP A 9 -7.01 14.46 -1.35
CA ASP A 9 -7.59 15.80 -1.15
C ASP A 9 -6.75 16.70 -0.21
N VAL A 10 -5.58 16.24 0.20
CA VAL A 10 -4.59 17.04 0.93
C VAL A 10 -3.48 17.39 -0.03
N CYS A 11 -3.58 18.55 -0.63
CA CYS A 11 -2.53 19.11 -1.49
C CYS A 11 -1.23 19.26 -0.68
N SER A 12 -0.07 19.04 -1.31
CA SER A 12 1.26 19.25 -0.70
C SER A 12 1.38 20.63 -0.04
N SER A 13 0.70 21.65 -0.60
CA SER A 13 0.60 22.99 -0.02
C SER A 13 -0.10 22.99 1.35
N ASP A 14 -1.12 22.17 1.56
CA ASP A 14 -1.85 22.10 2.83
C ASP A 14 -1.05 21.34 3.90
N LEU A 15 -0.25 20.36 3.50
CA LEU A 15 0.69 19.66 4.38
C LEU A 15 1.80 20.59 4.86
N LEU A 16 2.36 21.42 3.97
CA LEU A 16 3.35 22.43 4.33
C LEU A 16 2.76 23.46 5.28
N LYS A 17 1.56 23.98 5.01
CA LYS A 17 0.86 24.91 5.93
C LYS A 17 0.59 24.30 7.30
N LYS A 18 0.19 23.03 7.38
CA LYS A 18 0.00 22.33 8.67
C LYS A 18 1.27 22.15 9.47
N LYS A 19 2.43 22.17 8.80
CA LYS A 19 3.76 22.10 9.43
C LYS A 19 4.40 23.48 9.65
N ASP A 20 3.68 24.58 9.40
CA ASP A 20 4.18 25.96 9.45
C ASP A 20 5.42 26.20 8.55
N LEU A 21 5.48 25.52 7.40
CA LEU A 21 6.57 25.62 6.44
C LEU A 21 6.18 26.50 5.24
N PRO A 22 7.15 27.15 4.60
CA PRO A 22 6.88 27.94 3.40
C PRO A 22 6.37 27.04 2.28
N VAL A 23 5.36 27.52 1.53
CA VAL A 23 4.77 26.78 0.41
C VAL A 23 5.65 26.99 -0.83
N THR A 24 6.80 26.30 -0.86
CA THR A 24 7.77 26.33 -1.97
C THR A 24 8.09 24.89 -2.40
N ALA A 25 8.58 24.70 -3.62
CA ALA A 25 8.99 23.39 -4.12
C ALA A 25 10.14 22.82 -3.28
N ASP A 26 11.13 23.66 -2.93
CA ASP A 26 12.28 23.26 -2.13
C ASP A 26 11.87 22.77 -0.72
N ALA A 27 10.94 23.50 -0.07
CA ALA A 27 10.41 23.09 1.24
C ALA A 27 9.57 21.80 1.15
N ALA A 28 8.87 21.59 0.04
CA ALA A 28 8.16 20.33 -0.19
C ALA A 28 9.16 19.18 -0.33
N ASP A 29 10.18 19.31 -1.14
CA ASP A 29 11.20 18.28 -1.39
C ASP A 29 11.99 17.93 -0.11
N GLU A 30 12.30 18.91 0.73
CA GLU A 30 13.03 18.70 1.98
C GLU A 30 12.17 18.09 3.10
N HIS A 31 10.89 18.46 3.20
CA HIS A 31 10.07 18.16 4.38
C HIS A 31 8.88 17.22 4.13
N LEU A 32 8.54 16.92 2.87
CA LEU A 32 7.49 15.96 2.52
C LEU A 32 8.12 14.69 1.94
N SER A 33 7.71 13.55 2.51
CA SER A 33 8.21 12.23 2.07
C SER A 33 7.27 11.56 1.05
N ASP A 34 6.15 12.20 0.73
CA ASP A 34 5.02 11.65 -0.02
C ASP A 34 4.65 12.49 -1.26
N ILE A 35 5.59 13.30 -1.77
CA ILE A 35 5.41 14.10 -3.00
C ILE A 35 5.20 13.19 -4.20
N ALA A 36 5.96 12.09 -4.29
CA ALA A 36 5.76 11.05 -5.26
C ALA A 36 5.21 9.81 -4.56
N GLY A 37 4.10 9.27 -5.06
CA GLY A 37 3.45 8.10 -4.48
C GLY A 37 3.12 7.05 -5.53
N ILE A 38 3.40 5.78 -5.21
CA ILE A 38 3.04 4.63 -6.03
C ILE A 38 2.18 3.70 -5.18
N ARG A 39 1.08 3.21 -5.76
CA ARG A 39 0.27 2.15 -5.15
C ARG A 39 0.39 0.88 -5.97
N ILE A 40 0.78 -0.21 -5.32
CA ILE A 40 0.88 -1.55 -5.89
C ILE A 40 -0.24 -2.39 -5.30
N ILE A 41 -1.09 -2.93 -6.17
CA ILE A 41 -2.16 -3.84 -5.78
C ILE A 41 -1.73 -5.26 -6.08
N CYS A 42 -1.69 -6.08 -5.03
CA CYS A 42 -1.33 -7.49 -5.06
C CYS A 42 -2.58 -8.37 -5.00
N SER A 43 -2.47 -9.58 -5.51
CA SER A 43 -3.56 -10.56 -5.40
C SER A 43 -3.72 -11.05 -3.96
N TYR A 44 -2.61 -11.30 -3.24
CA TYR A 44 -2.61 -11.87 -1.89
C TYR A 44 -1.58 -11.17 -0.98
N ALA A 45 -1.82 -11.22 0.33
CA ALA A 45 -0.93 -10.61 1.32
C ALA A 45 0.52 -11.13 1.25
N LYS A 46 0.72 -12.42 0.89
CA LYS A 46 2.06 -12.99 0.67
C LYS A 46 2.83 -12.26 -0.43
N ASN A 47 2.16 -11.91 -1.53
CA ASN A 47 2.80 -11.21 -2.64
C ASN A 47 3.28 -9.81 -2.25
N ILE A 48 2.66 -9.18 -1.26
CA ILE A 48 3.14 -7.90 -0.72
C ILE A 48 4.57 -8.06 -0.20
N TYR A 49 4.83 -9.08 0.64
CA TYR A 49 6.16 -9.32 1.20
C TYR A 49 7.17 -9.73 0.13
N GLU A 50 6.77 -10.50 -0.87
CA GLU A 50 7.63 -10.86 -2.01
C GLU A 50 8.07 -9.61 -2.78
N ILE A 51 7.15 -8.67 -3.06
CA ILE A 51 7.49 -7.41 -3.73
C ILE A 51 8.37 -6.52 -2.85
N VAL A 52 8.10 -6.46 -1.55
CA VAL A 52 8.95 -5.72 -0.59
C VAL A 52 10.40 -6.20 -0.66
N GLU A 53 10.63 -7.52 -0.66
CA GLU A 53 11.99 -8.08 -0.78
C GLU A 53 12.62 -7.80 -2.16
N ILE A 54 11.83 -7.82 -3.24
CA ILE A 54 12.30 -7.42 -4.57
C ILE A 54 12.75 -5.95 -4.56
N ILE A 55 11.96 -5.04 -3.99
CA ILE A 55 12.30 -3.62 -3.92
C ILE A 55 13.60 -3.42 -3.12
N LYS A 56 13.72 -4.11 -1.96
CA LYS A 56 14.91 -4.03 -1.10
C LYS A 56 16.18 -4.56 -1.78
N SER A 57 16.04 -5.51 -2.69
CA SER A 57 17.17 -6.09 -3.42
C SER A 57 17.69 -5.22 -4.56
N GLN A 58 16.98 -4.15 -4.93
CA GLN A 58 17.39 -3.29 -6.04
C GLN A 58 18.36 -2.21 -5.56
N GLU A 59 19.54 -2.13 -6.18
CA GLU A 59 20.56 -1.11 -5.88
C GLU A 59 20.09 0.33 -6.16
N ALA A 60 19.08 0.49 -7.02
CA ALA A 60 18.52 1.79 -7.37
C ALA A 60 17.69 2.42 -6.25
N PHE A 61 17.30 1.64 -5.22
CA PHE A 61 16.45 2.07 -4.14
C PHE A 61 17.16 2.01 -2.79
N THR A 62 17.11 3.11 -2.04
CA THR A 62 17.51 3.12 -0.64
C THR A 62 16.27 3.23 0.24
N VAL A 63 16.02 2.22 1.08
CA VAL A 63 14.86 2.24 1.98
C VAL A 63 15.11 3.20 3.12
N VAL A 64 14.27 4.24 3.21
CA VAL A 64 14.34 5.28 4.25
C VAL A 64 13.52 4.90 5.47
N SER A 65 12.30 4.39 5.25
CA SER A 65 11.42 3.93 6.35
C SER A 65 10.40 2.92 5.86
N GLU A 66 9.91 2.11 6.80
CA GLU A 66 8.89 1.10 6.57
C GLU A 66 7.83 1.11 7.67
N LYS A 67 6.59 0.85 7.29
CA LYS A 67 5.47 0.67 8.23
C LYS A 67 4.62 -0.51 7.77
N ASP A 68 4.72 -1.60 8.50
CA ASP A 68 3.93 -2.81 8.25
C ASP A 68 2.61 -2.76 9.03
N TYR A 69 1.56 -2.27 8.38
CA TYR A 69 0.19 -2.29 8.91
C TYR A 69 -0.57 -3.58 8.59
N LEU A 70 0.07 -4.59 7.99
CA LEU A 70 -0.49 -5.94 7.93
C LEU A 70 -0.32 -6.64 9.27
N ARG A 71 0.88 -6.52 9.89
CA ARG A 71 1.19 -7.06 11.22
C ARG A 71 0.70 -6.15 12.33
N ASN A 72 0.91 -4.84 12.19
CA ASN A 72 0.54 -3.81 13.17
C ASN A 72 -0.70 -3.05 12.68
N VAL A 73 -1.84 -3.72 12.64
CA VAL A 73 -3.11 -3.18 12.12
C VAL A 73 -3.50 -1.91 12.88
N LYS A 74 -3.92 -0.85 12.17
CA LYS A 74 -4.43 0.35 12.82
C LYS A 74 -5.75 0.06 13.56
N LYS A 75 -6.05 0.83 14.60
CA LYS A 75 -7.31 0.71 15.37
C LYS A 75 -8.57 0.81 14.50
N THR A 76 -8.48 1.44 13.34
CA THR A 76 -9.58 1.54 12.38
C THR A 76 -9.80 0.26 11.56
N GLY A 77 -8.91 -0.72 11.65
CA GLY A 77 -8.90 -1.90 10.78
C GLY A 77 -8.07 -1.72 9.50
N TYR A 78 -7.48 -0.53 9.28
CA TYR A 78 -6.67 -0.26 8.09
C TYR A 78 -5.44 -1.17 8.01
N ARG A 79 -5.23 -1.77 6.84
CA ARG A 79 -4.10 -2.64 6.49
C ARG A 79 -3.44 -2.16 5.21
N SER A 80 -2.12 -2.11 5.21
CA SER A 80 -1.27 -1.78 4.07
C SER A 80 0.19 -1.96 4.46
N TYR A 81 1.09 -2.15 3.50
CA TYR A 81 2.52 -1.99 3.74
C TYR A 81 2.97 -0.67 3.11
N HIS A 82 3.64 0.17 3.86
CA HIS A 82 4.16 1.45 3.39
C HIS A 82 5.68 1.43 3.43
N MET A 83 6.29 1.86 2.35
CA MET A 83 7.74 2.08 2.25
C MET A 83 7.99 3.50 1.76
N ILE A 84 8.97 4.17 2.35
CA ILE A 84 9.56 5.36 1.74
C ILE A 84 10.92 4.93 1.21
N VAL A 85 11.10 5.08 -0.08
CA VAL A 85 12.36 4.79 -0.76
C VAL A 85 12.93 6.07 -1.34
N GLU A 86 14.24 6.18 -1.31
CA GLU A 86 15.00 7.19 -2.04
C GLU A 86 15.52 6.58 -3.32
N VAL A 87 15.18 7.21 -4.45
CA VAL A 87 15.56 6.77 -5.79
C VAL A 87 16.66 7.68 -6.32
N ASN A 88 17.77 7.10 -6.73
CA ASN A 88 18.85 7.86 -7.36
C ASN A 88 18.53 8.11 -8.83
N LEU A 89 18.37 9.38 -9.20
CA LEU A 89 18.07 9.84 -10.56
C LEU A 89 19.32 10.18 -11.38
N GLY A 90 20.51 9.86 -10.90
CA GLY A 90 21.81 10.31 -11.38
C GLY A 90 22.10 10.16 -12.87
N HIS A 91 21.36 9.32 -13.60
CA HIS A 91 21.46 9.21 -15.05
C HIS A 91 20.58 10.18 -15.83
N LEU A 92 19.57 10.75 -15.19
CA LEU A 92 18.59 11.67 -15.81
C LEU A 92 18.75 13.12 -15.33
N PHE A 93 19.11 13.29 -14.05
CA PHE A 93 19.24 14.61 -13.41
C PHE A 93 20.43 14.55 -12.44
N SER A 94 21.57 15.08 -12.82
CA SER A 94 22.83 15.14 -12.07
C SER A 94 22.69 15.08 -10.54
N GLU A 95 22.94 13.88 -9.96
CA GLU A 95 23.03 13.60 -8.51
C GLU A 95 21.79 13.90 -7.65
N GLN A 96 20.62 14.10 -8.27
CA GLN A 96 19.38 14.28 -7.52
C GLN A 96 18.79 12.95 -7.09
N THR A 97 18.38 12.88 -5.83
CA THR A 97 17.57 11.80 -5.30
C THR A 97 16.13 12.26 -5.14
N CYS A 98 15.17 11.34 -5.29
CA CYS A 98 13.75 11.62 -5.09
C CYS A 98 13.18 10.63 -4.09
N ARG A 99 12.41 11.10 -3.10
CA ARG A 99 11.69 10.24 -2.16
C ARG A 99 10.33 9.87 -2.73
N VAL A 100 10.04 8.57 -2.70
CA VAL A 100 8.80 7.98 -3.21
C VAL A 100 8.16 7.16 -2.10
N GLU A 101 6.87 7.43 -1.78
CA GLU A 101 6.08 6.54 -0.96
C GLU A 101 5.53 5.40 -1.83
N ILE A 102 5.81 4.15 -1.43
CA ILE A 102 5.25 2.96 -2.05
C ILE A 102 4.25 2.35 -1.07
N GLN A 103 2.98 2.30 -1.46
CA GLN A 103 1.90 1.64 -0.71
C GLN A 103 1.56 0.31 -1.38
N LEU A 104 1.69 -0.80 -0.64
CA LEU A 104 1.34 -2.12 -1.13
C LEU A 104 0.10 -2.63 -0.38
N ARG A 105 -0.89 -3.11 -1.14
CA ARG A 105 -2.18 -3.60 -0.63
C ARG A 105 -2.64 -4.80 -1.43
N THR A 106 -3.51 -5.63 -0.85
CA THR A 106 -4.35 -6.51 -1.68
C THR A 106 -5.53 -5.72 -2.25
N SER A 107 -6.21 -6.29 -3.25
CA SER A 107 -7.44 -5.71 -3.80
C SER A 107 -8.50 -5.50 -2.72
N ALA A 108 -8.62 -6.41 -1.76
CA ALA A 108 -9.56 -6.33 -0.65
C ALA A 108 -9.20 -5.19 0.32
N MET A 109 -7.91 -5.02 0.64
CA MET A 109 -7.43 -3.90 1.48
C MET A 109 -7.65 -2.55 0.79
N ASP A 110 -7.42 -2.45 -0.52
CA ASP A 110 -7.61 -1.20 -1.27
C ASP A 110 -9.09 -0.83 -1.40
N PHE A 111 -9.95 -1.82 -1.61
CA PHE A 111 -11.41 -1.65 -1.61
C PHE A 111 -11.87 -1.01 -0.30
N TRP A 112 -11.52 -1.60 0.84
CA TRP A 112 -11.91 -1.07 2.14
C TRP A 112 -11.34 0.32 2.40
N ALA A 113 -10.05 0.54 2.16
CA ALA A 113 -9.39 1.81 2.42
C ALA A 113 -9.98 2.95 1.59
N THR A 114 -10.34 2.69 0.32
CA THR A 114 -10.97 3.67 -0.57
C THR A 114 -12.36 4.08 -0.06
N LEU A 115 -13.16 3.13 0.42
CA LEU A 115 -14.51 3.42 0.92
C LEU A 115 -14.47 4.08 2.30
N GLU A 116 -13.61 3.62 3.19
CA GLU A 116 -13.41 4.22 4.52
C GLU A 116 -13.02 5.69 4.40
N HIS A 117 -12.08 6.01 3.49
CA HIS A 117 -11.69 7.39 3.22
C HIS A 117 -12.88 8.25 2.76
N LYS A 118 -13.70 7.74 1.82
CA LYS A 118 -14.91 8.46 1.35
C LYS A 118 -15.93 8.70 2.46
N VAL A 119 -16.11 7.74 3.36
CA VAL A 119 -17.00 7.89 4.52
C VAL A 119 -16.46 8.96 5.47
N ARG A 120 -15.15 8.91 5.81
CA ARG A 120 -14.52 9.91 6.69
C ARG A 120 -14.59 11.31 6.13
N TYR A 121 -14.34 11.47 4.84
CA TYR A 121 -14.38 12.77 4.19
C TYR A 121 -15.75 13.45 4.32
N LYS A 122 -16.85 12.67 4.19
CA LYS A 122 -18.22 13.21 4.35
C LYS A 122 -18.54 13.70 5.77
N TYR A 123 -17.82 13.23 6.78
CA TYR A 123 -18.03 13.59 8.19
C TYR A 123 -17.00 14.59 8.73
N ASP A 124 -16.31 15.30 7.83
CA ASP A 124 -15.31 16.31 8.21
C ASP A 124 -14.29 15.80 9.26
N GLY A 125 -13.95 14.51 9.15
CA GLY A 125 -12.98 13.82 10.01
C GLY A 125 -13.52 13.28 11.35
N GLN A 126 -14.72 13.61 11.78
CA GLN A 126 -15.34 13.14 13.04
C GLN A 126 -16.48 12.16 12.78
N ILE A 127 -16.14 10.86 12.70
CA ILE A 127 -17.15 9.81 12.56
C ILE A 127 -17.69 9.42 13.93
N PRO A 128 -19.04 9.23 14.09
CA PRO A 128 -19.61 8.66 15.29
C PRO A 128 -18.97 7.30 15.66
N GLU A 129 -18.79 7.06 16.95
CA GLU A 129 -18.09 5.85 17.45
C GLU A 129 -18.73 4.55 16.95
N GLN A 130 -20.06 4.51 16.91
CA GLN A 130 -20.81 3.37 16.37
C GLN A 130 -20.46 3.08 14.91
N LEU A 131 -20.38 4.11 14.08
CA LEU A 131 -20.04 3.97 12.67
C LEU A 131 -18.57 3.59 12.48
N SER A 132 -17.69 4.08 13.36
CA SER A 132 -16.28 3.67 13.39
C SER A 132 -16.14 2.18 13.73
N GLY A 133 -16.95 1.66 14.65
CA GLY A 133 -17.02 0.25 15.00
C GLY A 133 -17.49 -0.62 13.81
N GLU A 134 -18.52 -0.17 13.09
CA GLU A 134 -19.00 -0.88 11.89
C GLU A 134 -17.95 -0.90 10.76
N LEU A 135 -17.20 0.18 10.56
CA LEU A 135 -16.10 0.21 9.61
C LEU A 135 -14.99 -0.78 10.00
N GLN A 136 -14.69 -0.91 11.29
CA GLN A 136 -13.73 -1.89 11.79
C GLN A 136 -14.24 -3.32 11.57
N ASN A 137 -15.49 -3.62 11.87
CA ASN A 137 -16.12 -4.92 11.61
C ASN A 137 -16.04 -5.29 10.10
N CYS A 138 -16.32 -4.32 9.22
CA CYS A 138 -16.17 -4.51 7.78
C CYS A 138 -14.72 -4.83 7.39
N ALA A 139 -13.73 -4.15 7.99
CA ALA A 139 -12.31 -4.43 7.74
C ALA A 139 -11.92 -5.86 8.12
N GLU A 140 -12.43 -6.36 9.25
CA GLU A 140 -12.17 -7.73 9.73
C GLU A 140 -12.82 -8.78 8.82
N GLN A 141 -14.06 -8.55 8.37
CA GLN A 141 -14.76 -9.45 7.44
C GLN A 141 -14.07 -9.51 6.07
N ILE A 142 -13.65 -8.37 5.55
CA ILE A 142 -12.92 -8.26 4.29
C ILE A 142 -11.57 -8.98 4.39
N HIS A 143 -10.86 -8.82 5.50
CA HIS A 143 -9.61 -9.53 5.73
C HIS A 143 -9.82 -11.05 5.81
N ALA A 144 -10.83 -11.51 6.52
CA ALA A 144 -11.15 -12.94 6.59
C ALA A 144 -11.51 -13.52 5.22
N LEU A 145 -12.20 -12.75 4.37
CA LEU A 145 -12.49 -13.15 3.00
C LEU A 145 -11.21 -13.21 2.14
N ASP A 146 -10.34 -12.24 2.25
CA ASP A 146 -9.05 -12.17 1.54
C ASP A 146 -8.18 -13.39 1.86
N GLU A 147 -8.05 -13.74 3.14
CA GLU A 147 -7.35 -14.95 3.60
C GLU A 147 -7.98 -16.24 3.07
N ARG A 148 -9.31 -16.32 3.04
CA ARG A 148 -10.01 -17.51 2.48
C ARG A 148 -9.77 -17.66 0.98
N MET A 149 -9.76 -16.57 0.23
CA MET A 149 -9.43 -16.58 -1.20
C MET A 149 -8.01 -17.07 -1.46
N TYR A 150 -7.05 -16.65 -0.62
CA TYR A 150 -5.69 -17.16 -0.68
C TYR A 150 -5.59 -18.66 -0.41
N LEU A 151 -6.34 -19.17 0.60
CA LEU A 151 -6.37 -20.60 0.89
C LEU A 151 -6.96 -21.43 -0.27
N ILE A 152 -8.03 -20.92 -0.90
CA ILE A 152 -8.61 -21.55 -2.10
C ILE A 152 -7.58 -21.63 -3.23
N HIS A 153 -6.87 -20.53 -3.49
CA HIS A 153 -5.80 -20.50 -4.49
C HIS A 153 -4.71 -21.55 -4.19
N LYS A 154 -4.26 -21.66 -2.95
CA LYS A 154 -3.28 -22.67 -2.56
C LYS A 154 -3.76 -24.12 -2.81
N VAL A 155 -5.04 -24.40 -2.55
CA VAL A 155 -5.63 -25.72 -2.83
C VAL A 155 -5.63 -26.00 -4.32
N VAL A 156 -6.02 -25.02 -5.15
CA VAL A 156 -5.99 -25.16 -6.61
C VAL A 156 -4.57 -25.43 -7.12
N ASP A 157 -3.58 -24.70 -6.60
CA ASP A 157 -2.17 -24.93 -6.98
C ASP A 157 -1.69 -26.34 -6.61
N MET A 158 -2.08 -26.85 -5.44
CA MET A 158 -1.72 -28.22 -5.02
C MET A 158 -2.37 -29.28 -5.93
N ILE A 159 -3.62 -29.07 -6.33
CA ILE A 159 -4.32 -29.99 -7.26
C ILE A 159 -3.60 -30.00 -8.60
N ASN A 160 -3.32 -28.83 -9.18
CA ASN A 160 -2.65 -28.72 -10.47
C ASN A 160 -1.24 -29.34 -10.44
N GLN A 161 -0.48 -29.16 -9.35
CA GLN A 161 0.83 -29.79 -9.20
C GLN A 161 0.72 -31.32 -9.13
N SER A 162 -0.25 -31.86 -8.41
CA SER A 162 -0.44 -33.31 -8.32
C SER A 162 -0.85 -33.95 -9.66
N GLU A 163 -1.59 -33.24 -10.50
CA GLU A 163 -1.93 -33.71 -11.85
C GLU A 163 -0.72 -33.76 -12.79
N VAL A 164 0.15 -32.73 -12.72
CA VAL A 164 1.41 -32.67 -13.50
C VAL A 164 2.37 -33.78 -13.11
N ASP A 165 2.49 -34.09 -11.82
CA ASP A 165 3.37 -35.17 -11.33
C ASP A 165 2.89 -36.55 -11.81
N ILE A 166 1.57 -36.79 -11.91
CA ILE A 166 1.00 -38.02 -12.41
C ILE A 166 1.26 -38.20 -13.92
N GLU A 167 1.15 -37.14 -14.70
CA GLU A 167 1.45 -37.17 -16.13
C GLU A 167 2.94 -37.42 -16.42
N GLN A 168 3.85 -37.00 -15.56
CA GLN A 168 5.30 -37.24 -15.71
C GLN A 168 5.73 -38.64 -15.33
N ILE A 169 4.97 -39.35 -14.50
CA ILE A 169 5.27 -40.74 -14.06
C ILE A 169 4.66 -41.79 -15.03
N GLY A 170 3.79 -41.35 -15.93
CA GLY A 170 3.01 -42.23 -16.84
C GLY A 170 3.72 -42.64 -18.14
N TYR A 171 5.07 -42.57 -18.25
CA TYR A 171 5.85 -43.08 -19.39
C TYR A 171 6.97 -44.02 -18.95
#